data_761ed82941fee3dab8c290d024d74809
#
_entry.id   761ed82941fee3dab8c290d024d74809
#
_cell.length_a   1.000
_cell.length_b   1.000
_cell.length_c   1.000
_cell.angle_alpha   90.00
_cell.angle_beta   90.00
_cell.angle_gamma   90.00
#
_symmetry.space_group_name_H-M   'P 1'
#
loop_
_entity.id
_entity.type
_entity.pdbx_description
1 polymer ?
#
loop_
_entity_poly.entity_id
_entity_poly.type
_entity_poly.pdbx_seq_one_letter_code
_entity_poly.pdbx_strand_id
1 'polypeptide(L)'
;MVAGLREKPVDQIVACSQRLLMKLGAKGELLAFGPVVDGRFLAAHPSDIFDLKRAHTVDYLLGVGNHEYGFQLPSQYIRGFGRGITEDRFLLRMKKRMNAVYPMSVRLNGYVYSQQKSNLNNIAAAIRRVYREEYNPDDPHALEYQFTHAFGDQMFVAPTVLVASKHAAAGQRVYLYENQYAPSSAAAIRPDWVGCDHSDEAMMVSGAAFLDVPLKVGALLPFCSDDKRTSLSMMAYWANFARTGTLDCHPCRMKMYLFSIFLYPRNPSDRTGGPADSPMVPEWPQYTPDNPAYMKLDVTSSSDVGLKPEKMRLWNDVIPKLAASSKM
;
A
#
# COMPACT_ATOMS: atom_id res chain seq x y z
N MET A 1 -35.11 -4.99 -3.12
CA MET A 1 -33.79 -5.62 -2.96
C MET A 1 -33.31 -5.60 -1.50
N VAL A 2 -33.19 -4.44 -0.84
CA VAL A 2 -32.71 -4.39 0.58
C VAL A 2 -33.64 -5.15 1.55
N ALA A 3 -34.96 -5.00 1.42
CA ALA A 3 -35.93 -5.75 2.24
C ALA A 3 -35.73 -7.27 2.13
N GLY A 4 -35.59 -7.78 0.90
CA GLY A 4 -35.39 -9.21 0.69
C GLY A 4 -34.05 -9.73 1.20
N LEU A 5 -32.99 -8.90 1.27
CA LEU A 5 -31.72 -9.26 1.88
C LEU A 5 -31.81 -9.36 3.41
N ARG A 6 -32.64 -8.50 4.05
CA ARG A 6 -32.87 -8.53 5.51
C ARG A 6 -33.58 -9.79 5.98
N GLU A 7 -34.30 -10.46 5.10
CA GLU A 7 -35.01 -11.72 5.38
C GLU A 7 -34.13 -12.96 5.22
N LYS A 8 -32.90 -12.80 4.70
CA LYS A 8 -31.99 -13.93 4.46
C LYS A 8 -31.12 -14.19 5.69
N PRO A 9 -30.88 -15.49 6.03
CA PRO A 9 -29.89 -15.86 7.01
C PRO A 9 -28.51 -15.29 6.67
N VAL A 10 -27.75 -14.84 7.67
CA VAL A 10 -26.45 -14.20 7.47
C VAL A 10 -25.43 -15.13 6.81
N ASP A 11 -25.44 -16.41 7.13
CA ASP A 11 -24.57 -17.44 6.53
C ASP A 11 -24.80 -17.58 5.02
N GLN A 12 -26.06 -17.47 4.55
CA GLN A 12 -26.36 -17.47 3.11
C GLN A 12 -25.79 -16.24 2.42
N ILE A 13 -25.89 -15.06 3.04
CA ILE A 13 -25.32 -13.81 2.49
C ILE A 13 -23.81 -13.93 2.43
N VAL A 14 -23.16 -14.38 3.51
CA VAL A 14 -21.70 -14.57 3.56
C VAL A 14 -21.22 -15.56 2.52
N ALA A 15 -21.85 -16.74 2.43
CA ALA A 15 -21.49 -17.76 1.44
C ALA A 15 -21.66 -17.27 -0.01
N CYS A 16 -22.68 -16.45 -0.27
CA CYS A 16 -22.91 -15.83 -1.58
C CYS A 16 -21.81 -14.81 -1.91
N SER A 17 -21.45 -13.96 -0.95
CA SER A 17 -20.39 -12.95 -1.07
C SER A 17 -19.03 -13.60 -1.32
N GLN A 18 -18.68 -14.66 -0.59
CA GLN A 18 -17.44 -15.43 -0.77
C GLN A 18 -17.35 -16.05 -2.18
N ARG A 19 -18.44 -16.67 -2.66
CA ARG A 19 -18.49 -17.21 -4.04
C ARG A 19 -18.30 -16.12 -5.10
N LEU A 20 -18.87 -14.94 -4.88
CA LEU A 20 -18.70 -13.81 -5.77
C LEU A 20 -17.25 -13.31 -5.78
N LEU A 21 -16.63 -13.17 -4.62
CA LEU A 21 -15.20 -12.79 -4.48
C LEU A 21 -14.29 -13.76 -5.21
N MET A 22 -14.49 -15.08 -5.05
CA MET A 22 -13.71 -16.09 -5.76
C MET A 22 -13.89 -16.01 -7.28
N LYS A 23 -15.13 -15.79 -7.76
CA LYS A 23 -15.44 -15.65 -9.19
C LYS A 23 -14.80 -14.41 -9.80
N LEU A 24 -14.81 -13.29 -9.09
CA LEU A 24 -14.21 -12.03 -9.53
C LEU A 24 -12.69 -12.08 -9.46
N GLY A 25 -12.13 -12.65 -8.38
CA GLY A 25 -10.69 -12.89 -8.27
C GLY A 25 -10.12 -13.72 -9.41
N ALA A 26 -10.85 -14.74 -9.86
CA ALA A 26 -10.48 -15.53 -11.05
C ALA A 26 -10.43 -14.72 -12.34
N LYS A 27 -11.15 -13.59 -12.41
CA LYS A 27 -11.13 -12.63 -13.53
C LYS A 27 -10.09 -11.51 -13.36
N GLY A 28 -9.40 -11.45 -12.22
CA GLY A 28 -8.44 -10.39 -11.89
C GLY A 28 -9.07 -9.19 -11.15
N GLU A 29 -10.34 -9.29 -10.78
CA GLU A 29 -11.03 -8.30 -9.94
C GLU A 29 -10.85 -8.69 -8.47
N LEU A 30 -10.29 -7.81 -7.65
CA LEU A 30 -9.96 -8.11 -6.24
C LEU A 30 -11.06 -7.66 -5.28
N LEU A 31 -11.91 -6.70 -5.68
CA LEU A 31 -12.98 -6.16 -4.85
C LEU A 31 -14.35 -6.42 -5.51
N ALA A 32 -15.16 -7.25 -4.87
CA ALA A 32 -16.56 -7.46 -5.28
C ALA A 32 -17.47 -6.31 -4.82
N PHE A 33 -17.13 -5.69 -3.69
CA PHE A 33 -17.89 -4.61 -3.06
C PHE A 33 -16.92 -3.47 -2.76
N GLY A 34 -16.81 -2.54 -3.70
CA GLY A 34 -16.00 -1.34 -3.54
C GLY A 34 -16.86 -0.09 -3.37
N PRO A 35 -16.25 1.07 -3.09
CA PRO A 35 -16.92 2.36 -3.17
C PRO A 35 -17.54 2.58 -4.55
N VAL A 36 -18.73 3.15 -4.59
CA VAL A 36 -19.46 3.45 -5.83
C VAL A 36 -19.76 4.95 -5.92
N VAL A 37 -19.80 5.46 -7.13
CA VAL A 37 -20.25 6.82 -7.38
C VAL A 37 -21.78 6.83 -7.20
N ASP A 38 -22.23 7.34 -6.06
CA ASP A 38 -23.63 7.37 -5.65
C ASP A 38 -24.25 8.78 -5.77
N GLY A 39 -23.47 9.77 -6.17
CA GLY A 39 -23.87 11.18 -6.28
C GLY A 39 -23.99 11.92 -4.96
N ARG A 40 -23.79 11.24 -3.84
CA ARG A 40 -23.91 11.79 -2.47
C ARG A 40 -22.59 11.74 -1.70
N PHE A 41 -22.03 10.55 -1.47
CA PHE A 41 -20.72 10.40 -0.82
C PHE A 41 -19.59 10.60 -1.83
N LEU A 42 -19.67 9.93 -2.98
CA LEU A 42 -18.84 10.19 -4.15
C LEU A 42 -19.67 10.86 -5.22
N ALA A 43 -19.55 12.17 -5.35
CA ALA A 43 -20.28 12.97 -6.31
C ALA A 43 -19.86 12.69 -7.77
N ALA A 44 -18.63 12.19 -7.98
CA ALA A 44 -18.06 11.81 -9.26
C ALA A 44 -17.00 10.72 -9.05
N HIS A 45 -16.42 10.22 -10.14
CA HIS A 45 -15.27 9.32 -10.04
C HIS A 45 -14.10 10.03 -9.31
N PRO A 46 -13.32 9.35 -8.43
CA PRO A 46 -12.24 9.99 -7.66
C PRO A 46 -11.25 10.79 -8.51
N SER A 47 -10.88 10.31 -9.72
CA SER A 47 -10.02 11.07 -10.64
C SER A 47 -10.65 12.40 -11.09
N ASP A 48 -11.94 12.39 -11.37
CA ASP A 48 -12.66 13.60 -11.83
C ASP A 48 -12.84 14.61 -10.68
N ILE A 49 -12.96 14.12 -9.43
CA ILE A 49 -13.06 14.98 -8.24
C ILE A 49 -11.80 15.84 -8.10
N PHE A 50 -10.62 15.30 -8.33
CA PHE A 50 -9.37 16.05 -8.31
C PHE A 50 -9.29 17.05 -9.48
N ASP A 51 -9.61 16.61 -10.70
CA ASP A 51 -9.54 17.45 -11.91
C ASP A 51 -10.54 18.61 -11.84
N LEU A 52 -11.69 18.42 -11.20
CA LEU A 52 -12.69 19.46 -10.94
C LEU A 52 -12.40 20.32 -9.71
N LYS A 53 -11.26 20.12 -9.03
CA LYS A 53 -10.89 20.82 -7.79
C LYS A 53 -11.96 20.71 -6.69
N ARG A 54 -12.62 19.57 -6.59
CA ARG A 54 -13.67 19.26 -5.61
C ARG A 54 -13.20 18.38 -4.46
N ALA A 55 -11.91 18.04 -4.41
CA ALA A 55 -11.33 17.33 -3.28
C ALA A 55 -11.30 18.24 -2.04
N HIS A 56 -11.50 17.65 -0.87
CA HIS A 56 -11.41 18.39 0.38
C HIS A 56 -9.98 18.93 0.61
N THR A 57 -9.91 20.15 1.16
CA THR A 57 -8.66 20.83 1.50
C THR A 57 -8.20 20.39 2.88
N VAL A 58 -7.59 19.21 2.97
CA VAL A 58 -7.05 18.64 4.20
C VAL A 58 -5.61 18.20 4.00
N ASP A 59 -4.82 18.29 5.06
CA ASP A 59 -3.47 17.75 5.06
C ASP A 59 -3.52 16.22 4.97
N TYR A 60 -2.54 15.60 4.32
CA TYR A 60 -2.59 14.18 4.06
C TYR A 60 -1.25 13.48 4.33
N LEU A 61 -1.29 12.50 5.22
CA LEU A 61 -0.23 11.52 5.44
C LEU A 61 -0.64 10.22 4.77
N LEU A 62 0.14 9.77 3.79
CA LEU A 62 -0.15 8.55 3.04
C LEU A 62 1.14 7.83 2.66
N GLY A 63 1.02 6.55 2.37
CA GLY A 63 2.18 5.76 1.95
C GLY A 63 1.85 4.32 1.66
N VAL A 64 2.91 3.52 1.52
CA VAL A 64 2.86 2.14 1.05
C VAL A 64 3.94 1.30 1.72
N GLY A 65 3.78 -0.02 1.73
CA GLY A 65 4.86 -0.96 1.96
C GLY A 65 5.75 -1.09 0.73
N ASN A 66 7.03 -1.39 0.93
CA ASN A 66 7.96 -1.55 -0.20
C ASN A 66 7.66 -2.81 -1.05
N HIS A 67 6.82 -3.73 -0.54
CA HIS A 67 6.43 -4.97 -1.22
C HIS A 67 4.92 -5.28 -1.07
N GLU A 68 4.05 -4.34 -1.38
CA GLU A 68 2.59 -4.35 -1.15
C GLU A 68 1.82 -5.60 -1.63
N TYR A 69 2.33 -6.32 -2.60
CA TYR A 69 1.74 -7.57 -3.09
C TYR A 69 2.71 -8.73 -2.90
N GLY A 70 3.52 -8.69 -1.81
CA GLY A 70 4.63 -9.60 -1.58
C GLY A 70 4.19 -11.06 -1.39
N PHE A 71 3.36 -11.32 -0.42
CA PHE A 71 2.95 -12.68 -0.06
C PHE A 71 1.49 -12.79 0.37
N GLN A 72 1.01 -11.93 1.27
CA GLN A 72 -0.31 -12.06 1.89
C GLN A 72 -1.43 -12.02 0.86
N LEU A 73 -1.45 -11.02 -0.02
CA LEU A 73 -2.48 -10.90 -1.05
C LEU A 73 -2.36 -11.99 -2.13
N PRO A 74 -1.19 -12.23 -2.75
CA PRO A 74 -1.10 -13.25 -3.78
C PRO A 74 -1.38 -14.66 -3.26
N SER A 75 -1.02 -14.99 -2.03
CA SER A 75 -1.31 -16.31 -1.43
C SER A 75 -2.81 -16.59 -1.29
N GLN A 76 -3.63 -15.55 -1.08
CA GLN A 76 -5.09 -15.68 -1.02
C GLN A 76 -5.74 -15.93 -2.39
N TYR A 77 -5.17 -15.37 -3.47
CA TYR A 77 -5.80 -15.37 -4.80
C TYR A 77 -5.10 -16.32 -5.79
N ILE A 78 -3.88 -16.78 -5.47
CA ILE A 78 -3.05 -17.58 -6.35
C ILE A 78 -2.78 -18.93 -5.71
N ARG A 79 -3.49 -19.97 -6.14
CA ARG A 79 -3.24 -21.33 -5.66
C ARG A 79 -1.80 -21.76 -5.96
N GLY A 80 -1.05 -22.12 -4.90
CA GLY A 80 0.33 -22.57 -5.00
C GLY A 80 1.34 -21.43 -5.23
N PHE A 81 0.99 -20.20 -4.85
CA PHE A 81 1.94 -19.09 -4.80
C PHE A 81 3.13 -19.43 -3.88
N GLY A 82 4.34 -18.96 -4.23
CA GLY A 82 5.58 -19.30 -3.53
C GLY A 82 6.25 -20.60 -4.03
N ARG A 83 5.68 -21.26 -5.07
CA ARG A 83 6.26 -22.45 -5.72
C ARG A 83 6.85 -22.14 -7.10
N GLY A 84 7.09 -20.89 -7.39
CA GLY A 84 7.54 -20.38 -8.68
C GLY A 84 6.39 -20.01 -9.62
N ILE A 85 6.64 -19.02 -10.48
CA ILE A 85 5.74 -18.58 -11.55
C ILE A 85 6.47 -18.68 -12.90
N THR A 86 5.76 -19.11 -13.94
CA THR A 86 6.31 -19.09 -15.30
C THR A 86 6.01 -17.77 -16.00
N GLU A 87 6.82 -17.43 -17.03
CA GLU A 87 6.62 -16.24 -17.87
C GLU A 87 5.19 -16.17 -18.43
N ASP A 88 4.68 -17.28 -18.95
CA ASP A 88 3.31 -17.34 -19.49
C ASP A 88 2.24 -17.05 -18.44
N ARG A 89 2.43 -17.55 -17.23
CA ARG A 89 1.52 -17.26 -16.10
C ARG A 89 1.61 -15.80 -15.67
N PHE A 90 2.81 -15.24 -15.61
CA PHE A 90 3.01 -13.81 -15.35
C PHE A 90 2.23 -12.97 -16.36
N LEU A 91 2.49 -13.15 -17.66
CA LEU A 91 1.84 -12.39 -18.73
C LEU A 91 0.32 -12.58 -18.76
N LEU A 92 -0.15 -13.82 -18.56
CA LEU A 92 -1.58 -14.11 -18.52
C LEU A 92 -2.28 -13.36 -17.35
N ARG A 93 -1.67 -13.35 -16.18
CA ARG A 93 -2.22 -12.67 -15.00
C ARG A 93 -2.21 -11.15 -15.17
N MET A 94 -1.11 -10.59 -15.69
CA MET A 94 -1.05 -9.16 -15.99
C MET A 94 -2.14 -8.75 -17.01
N LYS A 95 -2.32 -9.51 -18.08
CA LYS A 95 -3.38 -9.26 -19.07
C LYS A 95 -4.78 -9.32 -18.45
N LYS A 96 -5.05 -10.32 -17.60
CA LYS A 96 -6.33 -10.44 -16.89
C LYS A 96 -6.54 -9.24 -15.97
N ARG A 97 -5.53 -8.84 -15.22
CA ARG A 97 -5.60 -7.67 -14.33
C ARG A 97 -5.84 -6.39 -15.10
N MET A 98 -5.09 -6.15 -16.18
CA MET A 98 -5.27 -4.96 -17.01
C MET A 98 -6.66 -4.92 -17.65
N ASN A 99 -7.20 -6.06 -18.08
CA ASN A 99 -8.56 -6.14 -18.58
C ASN A 99 -9.63 -5.84 -17.52
N ALA A 100 -9.37 -6.16 -16.26
CA ALA A 100 -10.27 -5.86 -15.14
C ALA A 100 -10.18 -4.39 -14.69
N VAL A 101 -8.97 -3.82 -14.68
CA VAL A 101 -8.71 -2.43 -14.25
C VAL A 101 -9.14 -1.42 -15.32
N TYR A 102 -8.99 -1.78 -16.60
CA TYR A 102 -9.37 -0.94 -17.74
C TYR A 102 -10.49 -1.62 -18.56
N PRO A 103 -11.69 -1.83 -18.01
CA PRO A 103 -12.82 -2.33 -18.78
C PRO A 103 -13.24 -1.29 -19.83
N MET A 104 -13.97 -1.72 -20.85
CA MET A 104 -14.29 -0.97 -22.08
C MET A 104 -14.82 0.48 -21.93
N SER A 105 -14.98 1.00 -20.73
CA SER A 105 -15.58 2.33 -20.49
C SER A 105 -15.06 3.08 -19.26
N VAL A 106 -13.85 2.82 -18.77
CA VAL A 106 -13.32 3.54 -17.60
C VAL A 106 -12.62 4.84 -18.02
N ARG A 107 -13.02 5.96 -17.42
CA ARG A 107 -12.29 7.23 -17.48
C ARG A 107 -11.27 7.27 -16.36
N LEU A 108 -9.99 7.35 -16.69
CA LEU A 108 -8.91 7.68 -15.76
C LEU A 108 -8.12 8.86 -16.34
N ASN A 109 -7.87 9.88 -15.53
CA ASN A 109 -7.13 11.08 -15.95
C ASN A 109 -7.68 11.78 -17.21
N GLY A 110 -9.01 11.83 -17.36
CA GLY A 110 -9.66 12.48 -18.52
C GLY A 110 -9.69 11.64 -19.81
N TYR A 111 -9.12 10.44 -19.81
CA TYR A 111 -9.10 9.54 -20.96
C TYR A 111 -10.23 8.51 -20.89
N VAL A 112 -10.91 8.27 -22.02
CA VAL A 112 -11.86 7.17 -22.18
C VAL A 112 -11.11 5.97 -22.73
N TYR A 113 -11.08 4.89 -21.97
CA TYR A 113 -10.36 3.67 -22.36
C TYR A 113 -11.30 2.73 -23.10
N SER A 114 -10.98 2.40 -24.36
CA SER A 114 -11.57 1.28 -25.09
C SER A 114 -10.49 0.26 -25.37
N GLN A 115 -10.63 -0.96 -24.86
CA GLN A 115 -9.62 -1.99 -25.06
C GLN A 115 -9.83 -2.76 -26.36
N GLN A 116 -8.81 -2.77 -27.21
CA GLN A 116 -8.62 -3.84 -28.19
C GLN A 116 -7.61 -4.86 -27.63
N LYS A 117 -7.76 -6.15 -27.98
CA LYS A 117 -6.84 -7.24 -27.58
C LYS A 117 -5.37 -6.95 -27.89
N SER A 118 -5.08 -6.19 -28.95
CA SER A 118 -3.73 -5.77 -29.35
C SER A 118 -3.03 -4.94 -28.30
N ASN A 119 -3.75 -4.08 -27.57
CA ASN A 119 -3.16 -3.20 -26.58
C ASN A 119 -2.77 -3.91 -25.28
N LEU A 120 -3.49 -4.97 -24.91
CA LEU A 120 -3.11 -5.78 -23.74
C LEU A 120 -1.73 -6.44 -23.91
N ASN A 121 -1.36 -6.81 -25.14
CA ASN A 121 -0.03 -7.35 -25.42
C ASN A 121 1.04 -6.26 -25.27
N ASN A 122 0.81 -5.07 -25.82
CA ASN A 122 1.74 -3.94 -25.71
C ASN A 122 1.91 -3.48 -24.26
N ILE A 123 0.81 -3.40 -23.50
CA ILE A 123 0.81 -3.08 -22.08
C ILE A 123 1.62 -4.14 -21.31
N ALA A 124 1.33 -5.42 -21.51
CA ALA A 124 2.06 -6.51 -20.85
C ALA A 124 3.56 -6.50 -21.17
N ALA A 125 3.92 -6.21 -22.43
CA ALA A 125 5.32 -6.07 -22.86
C ALA A 125 6.01 -4.87 -22.22
N ALA A 126 5.32 -3.72 -22.10
CA ALA A 126 5.86 -2.54 -21.44
C ALA A 126 6.11 -2.79 -19.93
N ILE A 127 5.17 -3.44 -19.24
CA ILE A 127 5.33 -3.84 -17.86
C ILE A 127 6.53 -4.78 -17.73
N ARG A 128 6.56 -5.83 -18.54
CA ARG A 128 7.63 -6.84 -18.49
C ARG A 128 9.02 -6.23 -18.70
N ARG A 129 9.15 -5.27 -19.62
CA ARG A 129 10.41 -4.58 -19.87
C ARG A 129 10.91 -3.84 -18.62
N VAL A 130 10.07 -3.03 -17.97
CA VAL A 130 10.45 -2.20 -16.82
C VAL A 130 10.81 -3.05 -15.60
N TYR A 131 10.10 -4.16 -15.38
CA TYR A 131 10.35 -5.00 -14.20
C TYR A 131 11.42 -6.07 -14.40
N ARG A 132 11.86 -6.34 -15.65
CA ARG A 132 12.88 -7.35 -15.94
C ARG A 132 14.29 -6.94 -15.52
N GLU A 133 14.61 -5.65 -15.61
CA GLU A 133 15.97 -5.15 -15.49
C GLU A 133 16.48 -5.11 -14.03
N GLU A 134 15.61 -5.25 -13.05
CA GLU A 134 15.97 -5.08 -11.62
C GLU A 134 16.44 -6.37 -10.94
N TYR A 135 16.30 -7.54 -11.55
CA TYR A 135 16.53 -8.81 -10.85
C TYR A 135 17.50 -9.68 -11.58
N ASN A 136 18.37 -10.35 -10.78
CA ASN A 136 19.26 -11.36 -11.29
C ASN A 136 18.46 -12.48 -11.97
N PRO A 137 18.64 -12.75 -13.26
CA PRO A 137 17.91 -13.79 -13.98
C PRO A 137 18.19 -15.20 -13.47
N ASP A 138 19.29 -15.40 -12.75
CA ASP A 138 19.68 -16.70 -12.17
C ASP A 138 19.00 -16.96 -10.82
N ASP A 139 18.30 -15.97 -10.25
CA ASP A 139 17.50 -16.15 -9.03
C ASP A 139 16.21 -16.94 -9.36
N PRO A 140 15.98 -18.10 -8.72
CA PRO A 140 14.79 -18.91 -8.96
C PRO A 140 13.48 -18.18 -8.63
N HIS A 141 13.53 -17.12 -7.83
CA HIS A 141 12.39 -16.28 -7.45
C HIS A 141 12.27 -14.99 -8.27
N ALA A 142 13.17 -14.73 -9.21
CA ALA A 142 13.19 -13.48 -9.97
C ALA A 142 11.85 -13.14 -10.62
N LEU A 143 11.16 -14.10 -11.22
CA LEU A 143 9.84 -13.89 -11.84
C LEU A 143 8.73 -13.65 -10.81
N GLU A 144 8.76 -14.32 -9.66
CA GLU A 144 7.79 -14.07 -8.58
C GLU A 144 7.97 -12.66 -8.03
N TYR A 145 9.20 -12.26 -7.82
CA TYR A 145 9.56 -10.94 -7.35
C TYR A 145 9.09 -9.84 -8.30
N GLN A 146 9.41 -9.96 -9.61
CA GLN A 146 8.93 -9.03 -10.63
C GLN A 146 7.40 -8.96 -10.69
N PHE A 147 6.75 -10.12 -10.59
CA PHE A 147 5.30 -10.22 -10.61
C PHE A 147 4.67 -9.50 -9.41
N THR A 148 5.16 -9.76 -8.20
CA THR A 148 4.62 -9.17 -6.96
C THR A 148 4.85 -7.68 -6.91
N HIS A 149 6.02 -7.19 -7.34
CA HIS A 149 6.29 -5.76 -7.45
C HIS A 149 5.42 -5.08 -8.50
N ALA A 150 5.25 -5.67 -9.68
CA ALA A 150 4.40 -5.10 -10.72
C ALA A 150 2.93 -4.97 -10.28
N PHE A 151 2.42 -5.97 -9.56
CA PHE A 151 1.07 -5.94 -9.01
C PHE A 151 0.94 -4.95 -7.84
N GLY A 152 1.90 -4.95 -6.90
CA GLY A 152 1.92 -4.02 -5.78
C GLY A 152 2.00 -2.56 -6.23
N ASP A 153 2.89 -2.27 -7.18
CA ASP A 153 3.01 -0.93 -7.74
C ASP A 153 1.73 -0.50 -8.47
N GLN A 154 1.10 -1.39 -9.24
CA GLN A 154 -0.16 -1.09 -9.92
C GLN A 154 -1.32 -0.84 -8.95
N MET A 155 -1.40 -1.65 -7.89
CA MET A 155 -2.56 -1.62 -6.98
C MET A 155 -2.45 -0.54 -5.91
N PHE A 156 -1.24 -0.26 -5.44
CA PHE A 156 -1.00 0.57 -4.26
C PHE A 156 -0.07 1.74 -4.55
N VAL A 157 1.16 1.50 -5.03
CA VAL A 157 2.17 2.56 -5.10
C VAL A 157 1.79 3.64 -6.10
N ALA A 158 1.41 3.25 -7.33
CA ALA A 158 1.08 4.22 -8.38
C ALA A 158 -0.14 5.09 -8.05
N PRO A 159 -1.28 4.54 -7.57
CA PRO A 159 -2.39 5.38 -7.14
C PRO A 159 -2.06 6.25 -5.94
N THR A 160 -1.25 5.78 -4.98
CA THR A 160 -0.82 6.57 -3.83
C THR A 160 0.02 7.77 -4.26
N VAL A 161 1.04 7.58 -5.11
CA VAL A 161 1.86 8.67 -5.64
C VAL A 161 1.03 9.65 -6.48
N LEU A 162 0.09 9.14 -7.28
CA LEU A 162 -0.83 9.99 -8.05
C LEU A 162 -1.68 10.88 -7.14
N VAL A 163 -2.26 10.31 -6.08
CA VAL A 163 -3.06 11.07 -5.09
C VAL A 163 -2.20 12.08 -4.35
N ALA A 164 -0.98 11.69 -3.91
CA ALA A 164 -0.03 12.61 -3.29
C ALA A 164 0.25 13.82 -4.18
N SER A 165 0.57 13.57 -5.45
CA SER A 165 0.86 14.64 -6.43
C SER A 165 -0.34 15.56 -6.65
N LYS A 166 -1.55 15.02 -6.84
CA LYS A 166 -2.75 15.82 -7.05
C LYS A 166 -3.14 16.64 -5.82
N HIS A 167 -2.99 16.08 -4.62
CA HIS A 167 -3.25 16.78 -3.36
C HIS A 167 -2.27 17.92 -3.12
N ALA A 168 -0.98 17.66 -3.34
CA ALA A 168 0.06 18.68 -3.23
C ALA A 168 -0.12 19.80 -4.27
N ALA A 169 -0.46 19.45 -5.52
CA ALA A 169 -0.76 20.43 -6.57
C ALA A 169 -2.01 21.29 -6.27
N ALA A 170 -2.92 20.79 -5.43
CA ALA A 170 -4.05 21.55 -4.90
C ALA A 170 -3.67 22.47 -3.71
N GLY A 171 -2.39 22.53 -3.33
CA GLY A 171 -1.87 23.41 -2.28
C GLY A 171 -1.98 22.84 -0.86
N GLN A 172 -2.27 21.53 -0.72
CA GLN A 172 -2.35 20.88 0.58
C GLN A 172 -0.99 20.37 1.05
N ARG A 173 -0.77 20.30 2.36
CA ARG A 173 0.41 19.63 2.92
C ARG A 173 0.27 18.13 2.75
N VAL A 174 1.27 17.52 2.13
CA VAL A 174 1.31 16.08 1.87
C VAL A 174 2.61 15.52 2.43
N TYR A 175 2.51 14.39 3.12
CA TYR A 175 3.65 13.61 3.61
C TYR A 175 3.52 12.19 3.09
N LEU A 176 4.52 11.75 2.33
CA LEU A 176 4.56 10.44 1.69
C LEU A 176 5.56 9.54 2.42
N TYR A 177 5.23 8.23 2.56
CA TYR A 177 6.19 7.24 3.07
C TYR A 177 6.23 5.97 2.22
N GLU A 178 7.37 5.29 2.31
CA GLU A 178 7.53 3.88 2.00
C GLU A 178 7.97 3.15 3.26
N ASN A 179 7.14 2.22 3.76
CA ASN A 179 7.55 1.37 4.86
C ASN A 179 8.44 0.24 4.32
N GLN A 180 9.68 0.20 4.80
CA GLN A 180 10.68 -0.81 4.43
C GLN A 180 10.86 -1.87 5.52
N TYR A 181 10.33 -1.62 6.71
CA TYR A 181 10.46 -2.52 7.84
C TYR A 181 9.48 -3.69 7.77
N ALA A 182 10.02 -4.89 7.67
CA ALA A 182 9.26 -6.13 7.78
C ALA A 182 9.26 -6.60 9.24
N PRO A 183 8.10 -6.74 9.92
CA PRO A 183 8.06 -7.20 11.32
C PRO A 183 8.68 -8.59 11.48
N SER A 184 9.40 -8.81 12.59
CA SER A 184 10.05 -10.10 12.88
C SER A 184 9.06 -11.27 12.91
N SER A 185 7.82 -11.02 13.33
CA SER A 185 6.72 -11.99 13.29
C SER A 185 6.36 -12.48 11.88
N ALA A 186 6.69 -11.72 10.85
CA ALA A 186 6.40 -12.07 9.46
C ALA A 186 7.31 -13.19 8.93
N ALA A 187 8.55 -13.29 9.42
CA ALA A 187 9.53 -14.27 8.96
C ALA A 187 9.07 -15.73 9.09
N ALA A 188 8.14 -16.02 10.01
CA ALA A 188 7.62 -17.39 10.20
C ALA A 188 6.53 -17.77 9.20
N ILE A 189 5.91 -16.82 8.52
CA ILE A 189 4.71 -17.05 7.72
C ILE A 189 4.89 -16.75 6.24
N ARG A 190 5.99 -16.13 5.85
CA ARG A 190 6.27 -15.75 4.46
C ARG A 190 7.74 -15.96 4.10
N PRO A 191 8.07 -16.10 2.80
CA PRO A 191 9.45 -16.21 2.32
C PRO A 191 10.31 -14.99 2.74
N ASP A 192 11.59 -15.21 2.95
CA ASP A 192 12.58 -14.21 3.37
C ASP A 192 12.85 -13.12 2.32
N TRP A 193 12.58 -13.39 1.04
CA TRP A 193 12.67 -12.41 -0.03
C TRP A 193 11.51 -11.39 -0.03
N VAL A 194 10.47 -11.58 0.78
CA VAL A 194 9.36 -10.63 0.91
C VAL A 194 9.71 -9.57 1.94
N GLY A 195 9.77 -8.32 1.50
CA GLY A 195 9.96 -7.16 2.35
C GLY A 195 8.74 -6.81 3.20
N CYS A 196 8.49 -5.52 3.42
CA CYS A 196 7.28 -5.05 4.08
C CYS A 196 6.07 -5.32 3.18
N ASP A 197 5.25 -6.27 3.59
CA ASP A 197 4.03 -6.70 2.87
C ASP A 197 2.82 -5.86 3.25
N HIS A 198 1.73 -6.02 2.54
CA HIS A 198 0.50 -5.27 2.76
C HIS A 198 -0.01 -5.36 4.20
N SER A 199 -0.26 -4.22 4.82
CA SER A 199 -0.75 -4.04 6.20
C SER A 199 0.28 -4.30 7.31
N ASP A 200 1.55 -4.56 7.02
CA ASP A 200 2.58 -4.69 8.07
C ASP A 200 2.69 -3.41 8.92
N GLU A 201 2.61 -2.24 8.27
CA GLU A 201 2.68 -0.94 8.95
C GLU A 201 1.49 -0.72 9.90
N ALA A 202 0.34 -1.27 9.60
CA ALA A 202 -0.85 -1.11 10.43
C ALA A 202 -0.64 -1.71 11.84
N MET A 203 0.07 -2.82 11.94
CA MET A 203 0.44 -3.43 13.22
C MET A 203 1.42 -2.53 13.99
N MET A 204 2.38 -1.93 13.30
CA MET A 204 3.36 -1.05 13.93
C MET A 204 2.71 0.24 14.43
N VAL A 205 1.92 0.91 13.61
CA VAL A 205 1.21 2.16 13.95
C VAL A 205 0.20 1.94 15.08
N SER A 206 -0.46 0.78 15.13
CA SER A 206 -1.42 0.46 16.20
C SER A 206 -0.79 0.05 17.52
N GLY A 207 0.54 -0.10 17.57
CA GLY A 207 1.25 -0.52 18.79
C GLY A 207 1.09 -2.01 19.11
N ALA A 208 0.80 -2.85 18.11
CA ALA A 208 0.65 -4.30 18.30
C ALA A 208 1.91 -4.94 18.93
N ALA A 209 3.09 -4.37 18.68
CA ALA A 209 4.35 -4.82 19.27
C ALA A 209 4.41 -4.74 20.81
N PHE A 210 3.45 -4.06 21.45
CA PHE A 210 3.35 -3.88 22.90
C PHE A 210 2.20 -4.64 23.55
N LEU A 211 1.45 -5.43 22.78
CA LEU A 211 0.36 -6.22 23.31
C LEU A 211 0.91 -7.51 23.93
N ASP A 212 0.56 -7.75 25.19
CA ASP A 212 0.90 -8.99 25.93
C ASP A 212 -0.05 -10.16 25.57
N VAL A 213 -0.98 -9.95 24.66
CA VAL A 213 -1.94 -10.96 24.24
C VAL A 213 -1.62 -11.46 22.84
N PRO A 214 -1.71 -12.76 22.62
CA PRO A 214 -1.58 -13.31 21.29
C PRO A 214 -2.68 -12.76 20.37
N LEU A 215 -2.28 -11.98 19.37
CA LEU A 215 -3.18 -11.63 18.28
C LEU A 215 -3.49 -12.92 17.50
N LYS A 216 -4.76 -13.32 17.44
CA LYS A 216 -5.19 -14.53 16.70
C LYS A 216 -5.12 -14.37 15.18
N VAL A 217 -4.28 -13.48 14.69
CA VAL A 217 -4.08 -13.19 13.27
C VAL A 217 -2.68 -13.68 12.88
N GLY A 218 -2.60 -14.90 12.37
CA GLY A 218 -1.33 -15.52 11.98
C GLY A 218 -0.50 -16.01 13.16
N ALA A 219 0.60 -16.68 12.89
CA ALA A 219 1.47 -17.23 13.91
C ALA A 219 2.06 -16.11 14.80
N LEU A 220 1.87 -16.26 16.09
CA LEU A 220 2.34 -15.30 17.09
C LEU A 220 3.77 -15.63 17.47
N LEU A 221 4.66 -14.94 16.81
CA LEU A 221 6.02 -14.82 17.32
C LEU A 221 6.13 -13.55 18.18
N PRO A 222 6.92 -13.59 19.26
CA PRO A 222 7.14 -12.40 20.05
C PRO A 222 7.83 -11.34 19.19
N PHE A 223 7.34 -10.13 19.26
CA PHE A 223 7.97 -8.98 18.64
C PHE A 223 9.35 -8.71 19.27
N CYS A 224 10.35 -8.44 18.45
CA CYS A 224 11.71 -8.15 18.90
C CYS A 224 11.88 -6.67 19.32
N SER A 225 13.07 -6.30 19.75
CA SER A 225 13.39 -4.91 20.16
C SER A 225 13.25 -3.93 19.01
N ASP A 226 13.58 -4.34 17.78
CA ASP A 226 13.51 -3.49 16.60
C ASP A 226 12.05 -3.26 16.17
N ASP A 227 11.18 -4.27 16.30
CA ASP A 227 9.73 -4.10 16.11
C ASP A 227 9.17 -3.02 17.04
N LYS A 228 9.54 -3.10 18.33
CA LYS A 228 9.10 -2.12 19.34
C LYS A 228 9.62 -0.72 19.06
N ARG A 229 10.89 -0.60 18.67
CA ARG A 229 11.50 0.69 18.33
C ARG A 229 10.85 1.32 17.11
N THR A 230 10.68 0.55 16.03
CA THR A 230 10.00 1.00 14.80
C THR A 230 8.56 1.38 15.08
N SER A 231 7.82 0.57 15.84
CA SER A 231 6.46 0.88 16.27
C SER A 231 6.36 2.20 17.02
N LEU A 232 7.24 2.46 17.99
CA LEU A 232 7.26 3.74 18.73
C LEU A 232 7.50 4.93 17.81
N SER A 233 8.42 4.82 16.86
CA SER A 233 8.70 5.89 15.89
C SER A 233 7.49 6.17 15.01
N MET A 234 6.86 5.13 14.48
CA MET A 234 5.67 5.27 13.63
C MET A 234 4.48 5.83 14.42
N MET A 235 4.22 5.33 15.63
CA MET A 235 3.16 5.87 16.51
C MET A 235 3.38 7.36 16.79
N ALA A 236 4.64 7.79 16.99
CA ALA A 236 4.97 9.19 17.21
C ALA A 236 4.66 10.06 15.99
N TYR A 237 5.05 9.64 14.79
CA TYR A 237 4.74 10.37 13.56
C TYR A 237 3.23 10.51 13.36
N TRP A 238 2.46 9.43 13.44
CA TRP A 238 1.01 9.46 13.26
C TRP A 238 0.31 10.34 14.30
N ALA A 239 0.72 10.20 15.57
CA ALA A 239 0.14 11.00 16.64
C ALA A 239 0.45 12.51 16.51
N ASN A 240 1.65 12.87 16.02
CA ASN A 240 1.99 14.26 15.77
C ASN A 240 1.18 14.83 14.61
N PHE A 241 1.15 14.11 13.49
CA PHE A 241 0.35 14.53 12.35
C PHE A 241 -1.13 14.73 12.72
N ALA A 242 -1.71 13.79 13.46
CA ALA A 242 -3.11 13.90 13.89
C ALA A 242 -3.39 15.11 14.80
N ARG A 243 -2.39 15.57 15.57
CA ARG A 243 -2.55 16.72 16.46
C ARG A 243 -2.27 18.06 15.81
N THR A 244 -1.31 18.11 14.91
CA THR A 244 -0.73 19.38 14.43
C THR A 244 -0.77 19.55 12.91
N GLY A 245 -1.07 18.49 12.17
CA GLY A 245 -0.96 18.45 10.71
C GLY A 245 0.49 18.51 10.22
N THR A 246 1.48 18.36 11.14
CA THR A 246 2.91 18.28 10.82
C THR A 246 3.53 17.05 11.48
N LEU A 247 4.70 16.68 11.00
CA LEU A 247 5.46 15.54 11.55
C LEU A 247 6.62 15.99 12.43
N ASP A 248 6.80 17.32 12.58
CA ASP A 248 7.88 17.91 13.37
C ASP A 248 7.78 17.58 14.85
N CYS A 249 8.86 17.07 15.39
CA CYS A 249 8.96 16.59 16.77
C CYS A 249 9.39 17.64 17.81
N HIS A 250 9.35 18.93 17.49
CA HIS A 250 9.91 19.94 18.40
C HIS A 250 9.32 19.99 19.83
N PRO A 251 8.03 19.67 20.10
CA PRO A 251 7.54 19.50 21.47
C PRO A 251 7.49 18.05 21.96
N CYS A 252 7.77 17.05 21.13
CA CYS A 252 7.43 15.65 21.42
C CYS A 252 8.43 14.91 22.29
N ARG A 253 9.68 15.39 22.44
CA ARG A 253 10.64 14.81 23.36
C ARG A 253 10.06 14.59 24.77
N MET A 254 9.21 15.52 25.22
CA MET A 254 8.63 15.44 26.56
C MET A 254 7.31 14.64 26.62
N LYS A 255 6.54 14.61 25.51
CA LYS A 255 5.22 13.92 25.49
C LYS A 255 5.31 12.44 25.14
N MET A 256 6.28 12.01 24.33
CA MET A 256 6.58 10.58 24.14
C MET A 256 7.06 9.91 25.42
N TYR A 257 7.82 10.64 26.24
CA TYR A 257 8.21 10.16 27.55
C TYR A 257 7.00 9.86 28.46
N LEU A 258 5.96 10.70 28.42
CA LEU A 258 4.71 10.45 29.13
C LEU A 258 3.92 9.29 28.53
N PHE A 259 3.89 9.14 27.21
CA PHE A 259 3.19 8.04 26.53
C PHE A 259 3.87 6.68 26.81
N SER A 260 5.20 6.62 26.82
CA SER A 260 5.95 5.42 27.19
C SER A 260 5.76 5.04 28.66
N ILE A 261 5.55 6.02 29.57
CA ILE A 261 5.25 5.78 30.98
C ILE A 261 3.85 5.20 31.18
N PHE A 262 2.86 5.61 30.36
CA PHE A 262 1.49 5.10 30.46
C PHE A 262 1.31 3.70 29.87
N LEU A 263 2.06 3.35 28.81
CA LEU A 263 2.00 2.02 28.20
C LEU A 263 2.98 1.00 28.80
N TYR A 264 3.99 1.47 29.51
CA TYR A 264 4.94 0.66 30.26
C TYR A 264 4.91 1.08 31.74
N PRO A 265 4.20 0.37 32.59
CA PRO A 265 4.44 0.46 34.02
C PRO A 265 5.86 -0.08 34.26
N ARG A 266 6.83 0.82 34.42
CA ARG A 266 8.22 0.47 34.69
C ARG A 266 8.27 -0.37 35.96
N ASN A 267 8.84 -1.56 35.86
CA ASN A 267 9.33 -2.25 37.02
C ASN A 267 10.36 -1.32 37.70
N PRO A 268 10.25 -0.97 39.00
CA PRO A 268 11.16 -0.03 39.66
C PRO A 268 12.64 -0.40 39.60
N SER A 269 12.97 -1.65 39.26
CA SER A 269 14.32 -2.15 39.09
C SER A 269 14.95 -1.88 37.70
N ASP A 270 14.16 -1.42 36.72
CA ASP A 270 14.63 -1.23 35.34
C ASP A 270 15.02 0.24 35.08
N ARG A 271 15.94 0.76 35.89
CA ARG A 271 16.40 2.16 35.86
C ARG A 271 17.53 2.45 34.86
N THR A 272 17.80 1.56 33.92
CA THR A 272 18.93 1.73 32.98
C THR A 272 18.57 2.46 31.67
N GLY A 273 17.30 2.72 31.39
CA GLY A 273 16.85 3.49 30.21
C GLY A 273 16.69 4.98 30.56
N GLY A 274 17.70 5.77 30.37
CA GLY A 274 17.67 7.24 30.47
C GLY A 274 17.02 7.89 29.23
N PRO A 275 16.95 9.24 29.14
CA PRO A 275 16.42 10.00 27.99
C PRO A 275 17.13 9.72 26.66
N ALA A 276 18.20 8.92 26.64
CA ALA A 276 18.93 8.50 25.44
C ALA A 276 18.17 7.48 24.57
N ASP A 277 17.15 6.79 25.12
CA ASP A 277 16.40 5.74 24.41
C ASP A 277 15.14 6.25 23.71
N SER A 278 14.87 7.55 23.73
CA SER A 278 13.80 8.12 22.90
C SER A 278 14.24 8.04 21.44
N PRO A 279 13.45 7.41 20.55
CA PRO A 279 13.81 7.33 19.14
C PRO A 279 13.99 8.75 18.60
N MET A 280 15.18 9.08 18.10
CA MET A 280 15.39 10.28 17.32
C MET A 280 14.66 10.06 15.99
N VAL A 281 13.49 10.66 15.86
CA VAL A 281 12.71 10.61 14.64
C VAL A 281 13.29 11.65 13.70
N PRO A 282 13.86 11.27 12.53
CA PRO A 282 14.38 12.24 11.57
C PRO A 282 13.28 13.16 11.08
N GLU A 283 13.68 14.34 10.61
CA GLU A 283 12.77 15.29 9.96
C GLU A 283 12.16 14.65 8.71
N TRP A 284 10.84 14.75 8.61
CA TRP A 284 10.10 14.20 7.49
C TRP A 284 9.74 15.33 6.52
N PRO A 285 10.35 15.38 5.33
CA PRO A 285 10.11 16.47 4.40
C PRO A 285 8.71 16.38 3.79
N GLN A 286 8.12 17.56 3.54
CA GLN A 286 6.85 17.65 2.83
C GLN A 286 7.04 17.23 1.36
N TYR A 287 6.10 16.43 0.86
CA TYR A 287 5.98 16.11 -0.57
C TYR A 287 5.47 17.33 -1.33
N THR A 288 6.17 17.74 -2.38
CA THR A 288 5.71 18.74 -3.35
C THR A 288 5.91 18.24 -4.78
N PRO A 289 5.21 18.79 -5.80
CA PRO A 289 5.43 18.39 -7.18
C PRO A 289 6.88 18.60 -7.65
N ASP A 290 7.54 19.67 -7.18
CA ASP A 290 8.93 20.01 -7.53
C ASP A 290 9.96 19.24 -6.70
N ASN A 291 9.57 18.80 -5.50
CA ASN A 291 10.39 17.96 -4.63
C ASN A 291 9.53 16.82 -4.08
N PRO A 292 9.37 15.72 -4.83
CA PRO A 292 8.53 14.57 -4.44
C PRO A 292 9.22 13.72 -3.37
N ALA A 293 9.49 14.35 -2.22
CA ALA A 293 10.17 13.72 -1.10
C ALA A 293 9.27 12.68 -0.41
N TYR A 294 9.89 11.64 0.13
CA TYR A 294 9.21 10.64 0.95
C TYR A 294 10.10 10.13 2.07
N MET A 295 9.51 9.58 3.11
CA MET A 295 10.20 8.96 4.22
C MET A 295 10.28 7.44 4.01
N LYS A 296 11.47 6.88 4.08
CA LYS A 296 11.71 5.43 4.24
C LYS A 296 11.59 5.11 5.72
N LEU A 297 10.51 4.43 6.09
CA LEU A 297 10.27 3.98 7.46
C LEU A 297 10.95 2.64 7.69
N ASP A 298 11.90 2.62 8.60
CA ASP A 298 12.68 1.45 8.98
C ASP A 298 13.15 1.61 10.43
N VAL A 299 13.91 0.66 10.94
CA VAL A 299 14.60 0.76 12.26
C VAL A 299 15.37 2.07 12.37
N THR A 300 16.02 2.48 11.28
CA THR A 300 16.63 3.79 11.10
C THR A 300 15.99 4.45 9.86
N SER A 301 14.97 5.26 10.11
CA SER A 301 14.26 5.97 9.04
C SER A 301 15.13 7.03 8.38
N SER A 302 14.90 7.28 7.09
CA SER A 302 15.60 8.31 6.31
C SER A 302 14.70 8.84 5.20
N SER A 303 14.93 10.09 4.76
CA SER A 303 14.21 10.65 3.62
C SER A 303 14.90 10.36 2.30
N ASP A 304 14.10 10.35 1.22
CA ASP A 304 14.57 10.23 -0.16
C ASP A 304 13.63 11.01 -1.09
N VAL A 305 13.93 11.08 -2.38
CA VAL A 305 13.18 11.85 -3.37
C VAL A 305 12.82 10.97 -4.56
N GLY A 306 11.54 11.03 -4.98
CA GLY A 306 11.07 10.32 -6.17
C GLY A 306 10.89 8.82 -5.94
N LEU A 307 9.82 8.42 -5.27
CA LEU A 307 9.51 7.00 -5.05
C LEU A 307 9.32 6.28 -6.39
N LYS A 308 10.20 5.32 -6.71
CA LYS A 308 10.18 4.44 -7.90
C LYS A 308 9.83 5.18 -9.22
N PRO A 309 10.60 6.21 -9.64
CA PRO A 309 10.16 7.19 -10.64
C PRO A 309 9.85 6.56 -12.00
N GLU A 310 10.62 5.61 -12.47
CA GLU A 310 10.39 4.94 -13.75
C GLU A 310 9.12 4.08 -13.73
N LYS A 311 8.87 3.36 -12.64
CA LYS A 311 7.66 2.56 -12.44
C LYS A 311 6.43 3.46 -12.33
N MET A 312 6.54 4.58 -11.61
CA MET A 312 5.43 5.55 -11.52
C MET A 312 5.12 6.17 -12.87
N ARG A 313 6.12 6.50 -13.67
CA ARG A 313 5.93 6.93 -15.05
C ARG A 313 5.24 5.85 -15.91
N LEU A 314 5.65 4.59 -15.76
CA LEU A 314 5.00 3.48 -16.46
C LEU A 314 3.49 3.42 -16.14
N TRP A 315 3.14 3.40 -14.85
CA TRP A 315 1.77 3.19 -14.40
C TRP A 315 0.85 4.42 -14.55
N ASN A 316 1.37 5.61 -14.31
CA ASN A 316 0.58 6.84 -14.26
C ASN A 316 0.58 7.62 -15.59
N ASP A 317 1.46 7.28 -16.53
CA ASP A 317 1.55 7.99 -17.83
C ASP A 317 1.55 7.02 -19.03
N VAL A 318 2.49 6.06 -19.10
CA VAL A 318 2.68 5.23 -20.29
C VAL A 318 1.51 4.27 -20.52
N ILE A 319 1.13 3.51 -19.48
CA ILE A 319 0.02 2.53 -19.59
C ILE A 319 -1.32 3.21 -19.91
N PRO A 320 -1.70 4.31 -19.22
CA PRO A 320 -2.87 5.08 -19.61
C PRO A 320 -2.88 5.49 -21.09
N LYS A 321 -1.78 6.00 -21.63
CA LYS A 321 -1.66 6.38 -23.04
C LYS A 321 -1.78 5.17 -23.98
N LEU A 322 -1.13 4.05 -23.66
CA LEU A 322 -1.27 2.80 -24.43
C LEU A 322 -2.71 2.28 -24.42
N ALA A 323 -3.40 2.37 -23.29
CA ALA A 323 -4.79 1.96 -23.18
C ALA A 323 -5.74 2.87 -23.98
N ALA A 324 -5.41 4.18 -24.09
CA ALA A 324 -6.20 5.17 -24.85
C ALA A 324 -5.95 5.13 -26.36
N SER A 325 -4.77 4.72 -26.83
CA SER A 325 -4.34 4.81 -28.23
C SER A 325 -5.03 3.84 -29.21
N SER A 326 -6.02 3.07 -28.77
CA SER A 326 -6.80 2.14 -29.61
C SER A 326 -7.95 2.79 -30.38
N LYS A 327 -7.97 4.12 -30.50
CA LYS A 327 -8.95 4.87 -31.29
C LYS A 327 -8.33 5.39 -32.59
N MET A 328 -7.84 4.51 -33.44
CA MET A 328 -7.69 4.79 -34.87
C MET A 328 -8.02 3.56 -35.70
#